data_eddc2ddfbdd63acec7a70acc485012fe
#
_entry.id   eddc2ddfbdd63acec7a70acc485012fe
#
_cell.length_a   1.000
_cell.length_b   1.000
_cell.length_c   1.000
_cell.angle_alpha   90.00
_cell.angle_beta   90.00
_cell.angle_gamma   90.00
#
_symmetry.space_group_name_H-M   'P 1'
#
loop_
_entity.id
_entity.type
_entity.pdbx_description
1 polymer ?
#
loop_
_entity_poly.entity_id
_entity_poly.type
_entity_poly.pdbx_seq_one_letter_code
_entity_poly.pdbx_strand_id
1 'polypeptide(L)'
;MFYWALSDIVVMRGILKGKLWWACPAYVVLDTPELIALYWPEGTPTHSPIRRPTVADELYNRIQLVERNWTDNNVLSLNMPGTAHSIELMWEAGTRNVRCWYVHLQEPLRRTRLGFDTMDQMLDIVISPDRSSWRWKDEDEFTEAEAIGVYSHEKAQSIRLEGERVIGLLKANASPFCDGWEEWMPPADWGIPAFPKVWADLSLEDDHGIADTLTSSQYDK
;
A
#
# COMPACT_ATOMS: atom_id res chain seq x y z
N MET A 1 6.87 4.45 -19.62
CA MET A 1 6.54 4.20 -18.20
C MET A 1 7.57 3.19 -17.69
N PHE A 2 8.21 3.43 -16.58
CA PHE A 2 9.19 2.53 -15.96
C PHE A 2 8.47 1.51 -15.07
N TYR A 3 8.89 0.23 -15.12
CA TYR A 3 8.40 -0.85 -14.27
C TYR A 3 9.55 -1.43 -13.46
N TRP A 4 9.28 -1.78 -12.22
CA TRP A 4 10.21 -2.45 -11.33
C TRP A 4 10.33 -3.93 -11.69
N ALA A 5 11.52 -4.48 -11.55
CA ALA A 5 11.75 -5.90 -11.80
C ALA A 5 11.36 -6.75 -10.58
N LEU A 6 11.06 -8.04 -10.79
CA LEU A 6 10.91 -9.02 -9.72
C LEU A 6 12.13 -8.96 -8.78
N SER A 7 11.91 -8.99 -7.49
CA SER A 7 12.92 -8.89 -6.41
C SER A 7 13.52 -7.51 -6.18
N ASP A 8 13.18 -6.49 -6.97
CA ASP A 8 13.57 -5.13 -6.62
C ASP A 8 12.97 -4.76 -5.26
N ILE A 9 13.72 -3.98 -4.48
CA ILE A 9 13.21 -3.44 -3.22
C ILE A 9 12.75 -2.00 -3.48
N VAL A 10 11.48 -1.76 -3.22
CA VAL A 10 10.83 -0.46 -3.32
C VAL A 10 10.39 0.04 -1.95
N VAL A 11 10.00 1.29 -1.85
CA VAL A 11 9.41 1.84 -0.63
C VAL A 11 7.95 2.20 -0.88
N MET A 12 7.07 1.66 -0.04
CA MET A 12 5.71 2.13 0.10
C MET A 12 5.70 3.28 1.10
N ARG A 13 5.07 4.42 0.75
CA ARG A 13 4.99 5.57 1.65
C ARG A 13 3.57 6.10 1.72
N GLY A 14 3.12 6.42 2.93
CA GLY A 14 1.91 7.19 3.16
C GLY A 14 2.24 8.68 3.20
N ILE A 15 1.64 9.45 2.30
CA ILE A 15 1.88 10.89 2.18
C ILE A 15 0.57 11.66 2.38
N LEU A 16 0.49 12.45 3.45
CA LEU A 16 -0.64 13.36 3.70
C LEU A 16 -0.20 14.81 3.65
N LYS A 17 -0.78 15.59 2.74
CA LYS A 17 -0.51 17.04 2.60
C LYS A 17 1.00 17.34 2.54
N GLY A 18 1.75 16.55 1.73
CA GLY A 18 3.20 16.69 1.56
C GLY A 18 4.04 16.27 2.75
N LYS A 19 3.50 15.52 3.71
CA LYS A 19 4.21 15.01 4.87
C LYS A 19 4.16 13.50 4.93
N LEU A 20 5.29 12.88 5.27
CA LEU A 20 5.40 11.44 5.44
C LEU A 20 4.63 11.00 6.70
N TRP A 21 3.75 10.03 6.54
CA TRP A 21 2.91 9.45 7.60
C TRP A 21 3.31 8.03 7.99
N TRP A 22 3.81 7.28 7.04
CA TRP A 22 4.38 5.96 7.25
C TRP A 22 5.27 5.57 6.08
N ALA A 23 6.14 4.58 6.28
CA ALA A 23 6.93 3.98 5.22
C ALA A 23 7.25 2.52 5.54
N CYS A 24 7.30 1.70 4.49
CA CYS A 24 7.64 0.28 4.56
C CYS A 24 8.40 -0.13 3.29
N PRO A 25 9.60 -0.74 3.38
CA PRO A 25 10.25 -1.34 2.24
C PRO A 25 9.54 -2.65 1.87
N ALA A 26 9.44 -2.94 0.58
CA ALA A 26 8.78 -4.13 0.08
C ALA A 26 9.52 -4.71 -1.13
N TYR A 27 9.45 -6.02 -1.30
CA TYR A 27 9.87 -6.66 -2.55
C TYR A 27 8.80 -6.49 -3.62
N VAL A 28 9.23 -6.24 -4.83
CA VAL A 28 8.36 -6.32 -6.01
C VAL A 28 8.18 -7.78 -6.39
N VAL A 29 6.93 -8.24 -6.35
CA VAL A 29 6.52 -9.56 -6.84
C VAL A 29 6.11 -9.48 -8.31
N LEU A 30 5.37 -8.43 -8.63
CA LEU A 30 4.90 -8.15 -9.99
C LEU A 30 4.69 -6.64 -10.13
N ASP A 31 5.05 -6.08 -11.28
CA ASP A 31 4.76 -4.70 -11.63
C ASP A 31 4.41 -4.60 -13.11
N THR A 32 3.11 -4.52 -13.40
CA THR A 32 2.54 -4.48 -14.76
C THR A 32 1.53 -3.33 -14.87
N PRO A 33 1.02 -3.04 -16.08
CA PRO A 33 -0.08 -2.08 -16.25
C PRO A 33 -1.37 -2.47 -15.53
N GLU A 34 -1.58 -3.78 -15.25
CA GLU A 34 -2.82 -4.33 -14.68
C GLU A 34 -2.72 -4.56 -13.17
N LEU A 35 -1.51 -4.89 -12.66
CA LEU A 35 -1.32 -5.28 -11.26
C LEU A 35 0.08 -4.92 -10.76
N ILE A 36 0.13 -4.34 -9.56
CA ILE A 36 1.33 -4.17 -8.75
C ILE A 36 1.17 -5.07 -7.54
N ALA A 37 2.03 -6.08 -7.40
CA ALA A 37 2.08 -6.96 -6.25
C ALA A 37 3.38 -6.74 -5.48
N LEU A 38 3.25 -6.43 -4.19
CA LEU A 38 4.36 -6.11 -3.29
C LEU A 38 4.33 -7.02 -2.07
N TYR A 39 5.50 -7.43 -1.58
CA TYR A 39 5.61 -8.34 -0.46
C TYR A 39 6.55 -7.82 0.62
N TRP A 40 6.12 -7.95 1.88
CA TRP A 40 6.98 -7.75 3.04
C TRP A 40 6.70 -8.79 4.13
N PRO A 41 7.76 -9.45 4.65
CA PRO A 41 7.63 -10.43 5.73
C PRO A 41 7.54 -9.76 7.10
N GLU A 42 7.18 -10.57 8.11
CA GLU A 42 7.43 -10.21 9.49
C GLU A 42 8.89 -9.82 9.72
N GLY A 43 9.14 -8.85 10.61
CA GLY A 43 10.46 -8.31 10.88
C GLY A 43 10.88 -7.15 9.97
N THR A 44 10.12 -6.85 8.92
CA THR A 44 10.41 -5.71 8.03
C THR A 44 10.43 -4.39 8.81
N PRO A 45 11.52 -3.59 8.73
CA PRO A 45 11.57 -2.29 9.37
C PRO A 45 10.52 -1.36 8.76
N THR A 46 9.80 -0.64 9.60
CA THR A 46 8.80 0.33 9.18
C THR A 46 8.99 1.64 9.93
N HIS A 47 8.67 2.75 9.29
CA HIS A 47 8.46 4.00 10.00
C HIS A 47 6.95 4.22 10.12
N SER A 48 6.47 4.24 11.34
CA SER A 48 5.04 4.34 11.64
C SER A 48 4.78 5.34 12.76
N PRO A 49 3.55 5.83 12.92
CA PRO A 49 3.19 6.75 14.00
C PRO A 49 3.58 6.20 15.37
N ILE A 50 4.12 7.07 16.26
CA ILE A 50 4.51 6.69 17.63
C ILE A 50 3.35 6.11 18.44
N ARG A 51 2.13 6.51 18.12
CA ARG A 51 0.86 5.98 18.60
C ARG A 51 -0.14 5.93 17.46
N ARG A 52 -1.22 5.16 17.59
CA ARG A 52 -2.31 5.23 16.61
C ARG A 52 -2.76 6.68 16.45
N PRO A 53 -2.77 7.24 15.22
CA PRO A 53 -3.27 8.58 14.98
C PRO A 53 -4.76 8.66 15.34
N THR A 54 -5.17 9.82 15.81
CA THR A 54 -6.59 10.16 15.91
C THR A 54 -7.04 10.87 14.65
N VAL A 55 -8.34 10.92 14.40
CA VAL A 55 -8.92 11.68 13.28
C VAL A 55 -8.45 13.14 13.29
N ALA A 56 -8.33 13.77 14.48
CA ALA A 56 -7.81 15.11 14.64
C ALA A 56 -6.32 15.26 14.24
N ASP A 57 -5.50 14.20 14.41
CA ASP A 57 -4.11 14.23 13.96
C ASP A 57 -4.04 14.36 12.44
N GLU A 58 -4.92 13.68 11.70
CA GLU A 58 -5.00 13.79 10.25
C GLU A 58 -5.53 15.15 9.81
N LEU A 59 -6.58 15.64 10.45
CA LEU A 59 -7.12 16.97 10.16
C LEU A 59 -6.04 18.05 10.24
N TYR A 60 -5.24 18.03 11.32
CA TYR A 60 -4.18 19.01 11.58
C TYR A 60 -2.80 18.59 11.07
N ASN A 61 -2.69 17.45 10.38
CA ASN A 61 -1.43 16.89 9.87
C ASN A 61 -0.34 16.78 10.95
N ARG A 62 -0.71 16.24 12.12
CA ARG A 62 0.18 16.07 13.29
C ARG A 62 0.62 14.63 13.41
N ILE A 63 1.88 14.38 13.07
CA ILE A 63 2.44 13.04 13.10
C ILE A 63 3.88 13.10 13.61
N GLN A 64 4.25 12.10 14.40
CA GLN A 64 5.62 11.78 14.77
C GLN A 64 5.85 10.30 14.45
N LEU A 65 6.85 10.01 13.63
CA LEU A 65 7.21 8.67 13.24
C LEU A 65 8.30 8.09 14.13
N VAL A 66 8.24 6.80 14.34
CA VAL A 66 9.27 5.98 14.97
C VAL A 66 9.55 4.76 14.11
N GLU A 67 10.77 4.28 14.15
CA GLU A 67 11.13 3.00 13.55
C GLU A 67 10.60 1.85 14.39
N ARG A 68 9.97 0.88 13.74
CA ARG A 68 9.48 -0.37 14.33
C ARG A 68 9.65 -1.50 13.34
N ASN A 69 9.62 -2.73 13.81
CA ASN A 69 9.51 -3.87 12.93
C ASN A 69 8.03 -4.22 12.75
N TRP A 70 7.66 -4.55 11.52
CA TRP A 70 6.36 -5.15 11.21
C TRP A 70 6.25 -6.51 11.92
N THR A 71 5.14 -6.79 12.59
CA THR A 71 4.94 -8.00 13.39
C THR A 71 3.68 -8.76 12.96
N ASP A 72 3.64 -10.04 13.37
CA ASP A 72 2.47 -10.91 13.33
C ASP A 72 2.08 -11.48 11.96
N ASN A 73 2.51 -10.87 10.85
CA ASN A 73 2.06 -11.30 9.52
C ASN A 73 3.15 -11.16 8.47
N ASN A 74 3.12 -12.04 7.48
CA ASN A 74 3.67 -11.78 6.15
C ASN A 74 2.55 -11.20 5.28
N VAL A 75 2.86 -10.22 4.45
CA VAL A 75 1.86 -9.51 3.64
C VAL A 75 2.21 -9.53 2.17
N LEU A 76 1.24 -9.90 1.33
CA LEU A 76 1.25 -9.68 -0.11
C LEU A 76 0.18 -8.65 -0.44
N SER A 77 0.59 -7.46 -0.87
CA SER A 77 -0.29 -6.36 -1.23
C SER A 77 -0.52 -6.34 -2.73
N LEU A 78 -1.76 -6.46 -3.15
CA LEU A 78 -2.22 -6.48 -4.54
C LEU A 78 -2.90 -5.14 -4.85
N ASN A 79 -2.36 -4.40 -5.80
CA ASN A 79 -2.80 -3.05 -6.13
C ASN A 79 -3.08 -2.96 -7.63
N MET A 80 -4.33 -2.74 -8.01
CA MET A 80 -4.67 -2.45 -9.40
C MET A 80 -4.43 -0.97 -9.69
N PRO A 81 -3.58 -0.61 -10.67
CA PRO A 81 -3.29 0.79 -10.97
C PRO A 81 -4.55 1.62 -11.22
N GLY A 82 -4.63 2.79 -10.56
CA GLY A 82 -5.76 3.72 -10.68
C GLY A 82 -6.96 3.41 -9.78
N THR A 83 -6.96 2.30 -9.04
CA THR A 83 -8.00 2.03 -8.03
C THR A 83 -7.64 2.64 -6.68
N ALA A 84 -8.64 2.98 -5.88
CA ALA A 84 -8.47 3.62 -4.58
C ALA A 84 -8.50 2.58 -3.44
N HIS A 85 -7.86 1.43 -3.65
CA HIS A 85 -7.71 0.38 -2.64
C HIS A 85 -6.49 -0.49 -2.91
N SER A 86 -6.02 -1.19 -1.87
CA SER A 86 -5.19 -2.39 -1.97
C SER A 86 -5.92 -3.58 -1.39
N ILE A 87 -5.63 -4.77 -1.92
CA ILE A 87 -6.10 -6.04 -1.35
C ILE A 87 -4.87 -6.78 -0.84
N GLU A 88 -4.81 -6.98 0.46
CA GLU A 88 -3.70 -7.62 1.13
C GLU A 88 -4.06 -9.03 1.56
N LEU A 89 -3.25 -9.98 1.15
CA LEU A 89 -3.29 -11.33 1.68
C LEU A 89 -2.28 -11.43 2.81
N MET A 90 -2.76 -11.74 4.00
CA MET A 90 -1.97 -11.83 5.21
C MET A 90 -1.85 -13.27 5.69
N TRP A 91 -0.62 -13.74 5.88
CA TRP A 91 -0.34 -15.04 6.51
C TRP A 91 0.17 -14.85 7.93
N GLU A 92 -0.19 -15.75 8.81
CA GLU A 92 0.43 -15.83 10.15
C GLU A 92 1.94 -16.02 10.01
N ALA A 93 2.71 -15.23 10.75
CA ALA A 93 4.17 -15.30 10.72
C ALA A 93 4.69 -16.72 11.02
N GLY A 94 5.69 -17.15 10.26
CA GLY A 94 6.29 -18.47 10.41
C GLY A 94 5.40 -19.64 9.97
N THR A 95 4.21 -19.38 9.41
CA THR A 95 3.30 -20.40 8.90
C THR A 95 2.87 -20.12 7.46
N ARG A 96 2.06 -21.04 6.91
CA ARG A 96 1.37 -20.86 5.62
C ARG A 96 -0.13 -20.63 5.81
N ASN A 97 -0.58 -20.44 7.05
CA ASN A 97 -1.98 -20.23 7.33
C ASN A 97 -2.37 -18.80 6.91
N VAL A 98 -3.34 -18.69 6.01
CA VAL A 98 -3.96 -17.40 5.70
C VAL A 98 -4.69 -16.93 6.94
N ARG A 99 -4.32 -15.75 7.44
CA ARG A 99 -4.97 -15.10 8.58
C ARG A 99 -6.24 -14.37 8.15
N CYS A 100 -6.13 -13.60 7.08
CA CYS A 100 -7.24 -12.89 6.47
C CYS A 100 -6.84 -12.32 5.11
N TRP A 101 -7.85 -11.90 4.36
CA TRP A 101 -7.70 -10.90 3.32
C TRP A 101 -8.08 -9.56 3.92
N TYR A 102 -7.33 -8.54 3.62
CA TYR A 102 -7.54 -7.21 4.16
C TYR A 102 -7.59 -6.20 3.02
N VAL A 103 -8.56 -5.31 3.04
CA VAL A 103 -8.68 -4.26 2.03
C VAL A 103 -8.47 -2.92 2.70
N HIS A 104 -7.40 -2.25 2.35
CA HIS A 104 -7.21 -0.84 2.67
C HIS A 104 -7.88 0.00 1.60
N LEU A 105 -8.79 0.90 2.00
CA LEU A 105 -9.23 1.98 1.14
C LEU A 105 -8.19 3.10 1.28
N GLN A 106 -7.60 3.49 0.15
CA GLN A 106 -6.44 4.37 0.12
C GLN A 106 -6.46 5.24 -1.13
N GLU A 107 -5.65 6.29 -1.16
CA GLU A 107 -5.43 7.01 -2.42
C GLU A 107 -4.78 6.05 -3.44
N PRO A 108 -5.10 6.18 -4.74
CA PRO A 108 -4.45 5.39 -5.78
C PRO A 108 -2.93 5.48 -5.68
N LEU A 109 -2.24 4.34 -5.89
CA LEU A 109 -0.78 4.33 -5.87
C LEU A 109 -0.22 5.32 -6.89
N ARG A 110 0.64 6.20 -6.43
CA ARG A 110 1.44 7.09 -7.25
C ARG A 110 2.86 6.55 -7.35
N ARG A 111 3.32 6.29 -8.55
CA ARG A 111 4.67 5.77 -8.82
C ARG A 111 5.71 6.87 -8.59
N THR A 112 6.81 6.53 -7.94
CA THR A 112 7.96 7.41 -7.68
C THR A 112 9.27 6.70 -8.05
N ARG A 113 10.39 7.40 -7.97
CA ARG A 113 11.72 6.79 -8.16
C ARG A 113 12.14 5.84 -7.04
N LEU A 114 11.42 5.84 -5.92
CA LEU A 114 11.70 4.97 -4.77
C LEU A 114 10.70 3.82 -4.64
N GLY A 115 9.61 3.85 -5.37
CA GLY A 115 8.53 2.88 -5.28
C GLY A 115 7.17 3.55 -5.43
N PHE A 116 6.34 3.55 -4.37
CA PHE A 116 4.95 3.99 -4.48
C PHE A 116 4.53 4.83 -3.27
N ASP A 117 3.85 5.93 -3.56
CA ASP A 117 3.18 6.76 -2.56
C ASP A 117 1.67 6.54 -2.61
N THR A 118 1.06 6.57 -1.46
CA THR A 118 -0.39 6.50 -1.25
C THR A 118 -0.76 7.21 0.05
N MET A 119 -2.01 7.15 0.48
CA MET A 119 -2.45 7.49 1.82
C MET A 119 -3.71 6.70 2.16
N ASP A 120 -3.72 6.11 3.33
CA ASP A 120 -4.85 5.43 3.94
C ASP A 120 -6.06 6.37 4.08
N GLN A 121 -7.26 5.86 3.86
CA GLN A 121 -8.52 6.60 3.95
C GLN A 121 -9.38 6.16 5.13
N MET A 122 -8.76 5.57 6.16
CA MET A 122 -9.35 5.18 7.45
C MET A 122 -10.34 4.01 7.39
N LEU A 123 -11.07 3.83 6.31
CA LEU A 123 -12.10 2.79 6.20
C LEU A 123 -11.51 1.54 5.56
N ASP A 124 -11.68 0.40 6.21
CA ASP A 124 -11.13 -0.88 5.80
C ASP A 124 -12.19 -1.96 5.68
N ILE A 125 -11.83 -3.09 5.01
CA ILE A 125 -12.64 -4.30 4.99
C ILE A 125 -11.76 -5.48 5.42
N VAL A 126 -12.25 -6.26 6.36
CA VAL A 126 -11.62 -7.53 6.77
C VAL A 126 -12.45 -8.68 6.23
N ILE A 127 -11.81 -9.60 5.52
CA ILE A 127 -12.41 -10.74 4.87
C ILE A 127 -11.85 -12.01 5.50
N SER A 128 -12.69 -13.00 5.79
CA SER A 128 -12.25 -14.28 6.36
C SER A 128 -11.28 -15.02 5.44
N PRO A 129 -10.40 -15.90 5.98
CA PRO A 129 -9.41 -16.65 5.19
C PRO A 129 -10.02 -17.42 4.03
N ASP A 130 -11.20 -18.02 4.24
CA ASP A 130 -11.96 -18.78 3.25
C ASP A 130 -12.83 -17.91 2.33
N ARG A 131 -12.81 -16.59 2.53
CA ARG A 131 -13.59 -15.58 1.79
C ARG A 131 -15.11 -15.73 1.91
N SER A 132 -15.59 -16.50 2.89
CA SER A 132 -17.01 -16.72 3.10
C SER A 132 -17.74 -15.56 3.79
N SER A 133 -17.00 -14.69 4.48
CA SER A 133 -17.55 -13.55 5.21
C SER A 133 -16.62 -12.35 5.16
N TRP A 134 -17.19 -11.18 5.35
CA TRP A 134 -16.46 -9.93 5.43
C TRP A 134 -17.16 -8.95 6.38
N ARG A 135 -16.44 -7.93 6.82
CA ARG A 135 -16.97 -6.83 7.62
C ARG A 135 -16.19 -5.54 7.36
N TRP A 136 -16.87 -4.42 7.49
CA TRP A 136 -16.21 -3.13 7.59
C TRP A 136 -15.39 -3.05 8.88
N LYS A 137 -14.35 -2.24 8.83
CA LYS A 137 -13.50 -1.94 9.98
C LYS A 137 -13.24 -0.45 10.03
N ASP A 138 -13.12 0.08 11.26
CA ASP A 138 -12.87 1.49 11.57
C ASP A 138 -13.99 2.46 11.10
N GLU A 139 -15.24 1.98 10.99
CA GLU A 139 -16.40 2.78 10.56
C GLU A 139 -16.68 3.97 11.49
N ASP A 140 -16.44 3.83 12.79
CA ASP A 140 -16.66 4.90 13.77
C ASP A 140 -15.68 6.04 13.54
N GLU A 141 -14.38 5.73 13.33
CA GLU A 141 -13.34 6.72 13.01
C GLU A 141 -13.60 7.39 11.67
N PHE A 142 -14.04 6.62 10.68
CA PHE A 142 -14.38 7.15 9.36
C PHE A 142 -15.58 8.11 9.43
N THR A 143 -16.61 7.79 10.22
CA THR A 143 -17.77 8.66 10.44
C THR A 143 -17.38 9.94 11.16
N GLU A 144 -16.49 9.85 12.17
CA GLU A 144 -15.94 11.02 12.84
C GLU A 144 -15.15 11.90 11.84
N ALA A 145 -14.35 11.29 10.94
CA ALA A 145 -13.56 11.99 9.95
C ALA A 145 -14.42 12.85 8.99
N GLU A 146 -15.57 12.32 8.58
CA GLU A 146 -16.55 13.07 7.81
C GLU A 146 -17.17 14.19 8.65
N ALA A 147 -17.57 13.91 9.88
CA ALA A 147 -18.23 14.88 10.76
C ALA A 147 -17.36 16.09 11.10
N ILE A 148 -16.05 15.91 11.28
CA ILE A 148 -15.11 17.02 11.58
C ILE A 148 -14.43 17.61 10.36
N GLY A 149 -14.74 17.14 9.14
CA GLY A 149 -14.28 17.71 7.88
C GLY A 149 -12.88 17.27 7.43
N VAL A 150 -12.40 16.10 7.85
CA VAL A 150 -11.22 15.47 7.22
C VAL A 150 -11.57 15.08 5.78
N TYR A 151 -12.75 14.46 5.60
CA TYR A 151 -13.35 14.17 4.30
C TYR A 151 -14.60 15.02 4.05
N SER A 152 -14.78 15.52 2.82
CA SER A 152 -16.08 16.03 2.40
C SER A 152 -17.07 14.87 2.27
N HIS A 153 -18.36 15.18 2.29
CA HIS A 153 -19.41 14.17 2.07
C HIS A 153 -19.20 13.39 0.76
N GLU A 154 -18.88 14.09 -0.34
CA GLU A 154 -18.63 13.45 -1.63
C GLU A 154 -17.40 12.51 -1.57
N LYS A 155 -16.32 12.91 -0.86
CA LYS A 155 -15.14 12.07 -0.69
C LYS A 155 -15.48 10.84 0.14
N ALA A 156 -16.17 11.00 1.27
CA ALA A 156 -16.60 9.87 2.11
C ALA A 156 -17.49 8.89 1.33
N GLN A 157 -18.42 9.41 0.54
CA GLN A 157 -19.24 8.58 -0.33
C GLN A 157 -18.42 7.83 -1.38
N SER A 158 -17.44 8.48 -2.01
CA SER A 158 -16.58 7.84 -3.01
C SER A 158 -15.73 6.71 -2.40
N ILE A 159 -15.23 6.88 -1.16
CA ILE A 159 -14.50 5.84 -0.43
C ILE A 159 -15.39 4.63 -0.15
N ARG A 160 -16.62 4.82 0.34
CA ARG A 160 -17.57 3.72 0.56
C ARG A 160 -17.91 2.98 -0.74
N LEU A 161 -18.16 3.69 -1.81
CA LEU A 161 -18.44 3.10 -3.13
C LEU A 161 -17.26 2.25 -3.64
N GLU A 162 -16.02 2.67 -3.37
CA GLU A 162 -14.84 1.87 -3.72
C GLU A 162 -14.84 0.55 -2.95
N GLY A 163 -15.07 0.59 -1.64
CA GLY A 163 -15.16 -0.63 -0.83
C GLY A 163 -16.32 -1.54 -1.27
N GLU A 164 -17.48 -1.00 -1.62
CA GLU A 164 -18.60 -1.77 -2.16
C GLU A 164 -18.23 -2.44 -3.48
N ARG A 165 -17.41 -1.78 -4.32
CA ARG A 165 -16.87 -2.39 -5.55
C ARG A 165 -16.01 -3.60 -5.24
N VAL A 166 -15.11 -3.51 -4.26
CA VAL A 166 -14.26 -4.65 -3.84
C VAL A 166 -15.12 -5.79 -3.29
N ILE A 167 -16.14 -5.49 -2.48
CA ILE A 167 -17.11 -6.49 -2.01
C ILE A 167 -17.82 -7.16 -3.19
N GLY A 168 -18.12 -6.41 -4.24
CA GLY A 168 -18.66 -6.94 -5.51
C GLY A 168 -17.70 -7.92 -6.18
N LEU A 169 -16.40 -7.61 -6.28
CA LEU A 169 -15.38 -8.51 -6.81
C LEU A 169 -15.27 -9.79 -5.97
N LEU A 170 -15.26 -9.67 -4.63
CA LEU A 170 -15.24 -10.81 -3.72
C LEU A 170 -16.43 -11.74 -3.97
N LYS A 171 -17.65 -11.21 -4.01
CA LYS A 171 -18.88 -11.99 -4.23
C LYS A 171 -18.91 -12.65 -5.60
N ALA A 172 -18.34 -12.01 -6.61
CA ALA A 172 -18.23 -12.56 -7.97
C ALA A 172 -17.08 -13.56 -8.10
N ASN A 173 -16.26 -13.77 -7.05
CA ASN A 173 -14.99 -14.50 -7.11
C ASN A 173 -14.16 -14.07 -8.33
N ALA A 174 -14.02 -12.75 -8.51
CA ALA A 174 -13.27 -12.14 -9.59
C ALA A 174 -11.82 -11.85 -9.15
N SER A 175 -10.91 -11.59 -10.10
CA SER A 175 -9.54 -11.15 -9.82
C SER A 175 -9.54 -9.94 -8.85
N PRO A 176 -8.63 -9.91 -7.85
CA PRO A 176 -7.55 -10.86 -7.63
C PRO A 176 -7.94 -12.08 -6.75
N PHE A 177 -9.18 -12.18 -6.28
CA PHE A 177 -9.63 -13.23 -5.36
C PHE A 177 -9.63 -14.64 -5.97
N CYS A 178 -9.71 -14.78 -7.30
CA CYS A 178 -9.71 -16.07 -7.99
C CYS A 178 -8.34 -16.48 -8.58
N ASP A 179 -7.29 -15.66 -8.38
CA ASP A 179 -6.02 -15.83 -9.08
C ASP A 179 -5.05 -16.79 -8.37
N GLY A 180 -5.44 -17.38 -7.23
CA GLY A 180 -4.64 -18.37 -6.52
C GLY A 180 -3.48 -17.79 -5.72
N TRP A 181 -3.54 -16.53 -5.35
CA TRP A 181 -2.48 -15.85 -4.58
C TRP A 181 -2.22 -16.51 -3.22
N GLU A 182 -3.16 -17.27 -2.67
CA GLU A 182 -2.99 -18.04 -1.43
C GLU A 182 -1.88 -19.08 -1.52
N GLU A 183 -1.61 -19.57 -2.73
CA GLU A 183 -0.55 -20.54 -3.00
C GLU A 183 0.82 -19.90 -3.28
N TRP A 184 0.84 -18.59 -3.48
CA TRP A 184 2.08 -17.89 -3.75
C TRP A 184 3.04 -17.95 -2.55
N MET A 185 4.35 -18.07 -2.84
CA MET A 185 5.41 -18.11 -1.85
C MET A 185 6.56 -17.19 -2.27
N PRO A 186 7.15 -16.46 -1.32
CA PRO A 186 8.35 -15.72 -1.60
C PRO A 186 9.50 -16.68 -1.95
N PRO A 187 10.41 -16.30 -2.85
CA PRO A 187 11.68 -16.99 -3.07
C PRO A 187 12.42 -17.23 -1.75
N ALA A 188 13.04 -18.40 -1.61
CA ALA A 188 13.68 -18.83 -0.35
C ALA A 188 14.88 -17.94 0.04
N ASP A 189 15.44 -17.21 -0.89
CA ASP A 189 16.57 -16.29 -0.71
C ASP A 189 16.15 -14.86 -0.34
N TRP A 190 14.84 -14.57 -0.32
CA TRP A 190 14.36 -13.27 0.14
C TRP A 190 14.47 -13.17 1.66
N GLY A 191 15.32 -12.24 2.11
CA GLY A 191 15.45 -11.89 3.52
C GLY A 191 14.47 -10.78 3.94
N ILE A 192 14.85 -10.02 4.95
CA ILE A 192 14.13 -8.81 5.37
C ILE A 192 14.52 -7.66 4.44
N PRO A 193 13.58 -7.01 3.74
CA PRO A 193 13.90 -5.87 2.89
C PRO A 193 14.34 -4.67 3.76
N ALA A 194 15.30 -3.90 3.26
CA ALA A 194 15.83 -2.74 3.97
C ALA A 194 15.50 -1.44 3.23
N PHE A 195 15.36 -0.36 3.99
CA PHE A 195 15.19 0.96 3.40
C PHE A 195 16.41 1.39 2.59
N PRO A 196 16.23 1.95 1.37
CA PRO A 196 17.31 2.66 0.68
C PRO A 196 17.67 3.93 1.46
N LYS A 197 18.91 4.41 1.32
CA LYS A 197 19.41 5.57 2.11
C LYS A 197 18.57 6.84 2.00
N VAL A 198 17.88 7.02 0.87
CA VAL A 198 17.10 8.25 0.56
C VAL A 198 15.59 8.03 0.70
N TRP A 199 15.15 7.01 1.39
CA TRP A 199 13.74 6.61 1.47
C TRP A 199 12.77 7.72 1.92
N ALA A 200 13.24 8.68 2.72
CA ALA A 200 12.43 9.78 3.24
C ALA A 200 12.46 11.04 2.36
N ASP A 201 13.21 11.02 1.26
CA ASP A 201 13.29 12.16 0.35
C ASP A 201 12.01 12.28 -0.49
N LEU A 202 11.21 13.31 -0.21
CA LEU A 202 9.98 13.61 -0.92
C LEU A 202 10.21 14.40 -2.22
N SER A 203 11.43 14.91 -2.46
CA SER A 203 11.76 15.61 -3.71
C SER A 203 11.97 14.66 -4.90
N LEU A 204 12.08 13.35 -4.63
CA LEU A 204 12.17 12.30 -5.66
C LEU A 204 10.78 11.92 -6.21
N GLU A 205 9.81 12.81 -6.07
CA GLU A 205 8.49 12.70 -6.67
C GLU A 205 8.58 12.91 -8.18
N ASP A 206 7.88 12.02 -8.91
CA ASP A 206 7.52 12.09 -10.32
C ASP A 206 8.63 12.08 -11.40
N ASP A 207 8.62 10.96 -12.11
CA ASP A 207 9.21 10.87 -13.46
C ASP A 207 8.18 11.25 -14.56
N HIS A 208 7.51 12.38 -14.38
CA HIS A 208 6.74 13.00 -15.45
C HIS A 208 7.65 13.98 -16.23
N GLY A 209 8.54 13.43 -17.09
CA GLY A 209 9.22 14.22 -18.11
C GLY A 209 10.72 14.39 -17.95
N ILE A 210 11.50 13.32 -18.07
CA ILE A 210 12.84 13.36 -18.65
C ILE A 210 13.02 12.11 -19.52
N ALA A 211 12.19 11.97 -20.53
CA ALA A 211 12.56 11.26 -21.75
C ALA A 211 12.92 12.36 -22.75
N ASP A 212 14.16 12.78 -22.78
CA ASP A 212 14.86 13.44 -23.90
C ASP A 212 15.94 14.42 -23.40
N THR A 213 16.98 13.95 -22.72
CA THR A 213 18.25 14.71 -22.68
C THR A 213 19.47 13.89 -22.26
N LEU A 214 19.53 12.60 -22.60
CA LEU A 214 20.78 11.85 -22.49
C LEU A 214 21.09 11.07 -23.78
N THR A 215 21.02 11.75 -24.94
CA THR A 215 21.69 11.29 -26.16
C THR A 215 22.24 12.51 -26.86
N SER A 216 23.48 12.83 -26.59
CA SER A 216 24.49 13.41 -27.49
C SER A 216 25.43 14.31 -26.69
N SER A 217 26.52 13.76 -26.19
CA SER A 217 27.82 14.43 -26.09
C SER A 217 28.79 13.55 -25.31
N GLN A 218 29.40 12.60 -25.97
CA GLN A 218 30.79 12.17 -25.73
C GLN A 218 31.23 11.11 -26.75
N TYR A 219 31.29 11.51 -28.02
CA TYR A 219 32.24 10.95 -28.95
C TYR A 219 32.63 12.10 -29.90
N ASP A 220 33.68 12.84 -29.51
CA ASP A 220 34.64 13.46 -30.41
C ASP A 220 35.86 13.92 -29.60
N LYS A 221 36.94 13.28 -29.94
CA LYS A 221 38.37 13.48 -29.80
C LYS A 221 39.08 12.53 -28.85
#